data_dde9c31e16f0e6626f32c70d877cb525
#
_entry.id   dde9c31e16f0e6626f32c70d877cb525
#
_cell.length_a   1.000
_cell.length_b   1.000
_cell.length_c   1.000
_cell.angle_alpha   90.00
_cell.angle_beta   90.00
_cell.angle_gamma   90.00
#
_symmetry.space_group_name_H-M   'P 1'
#
loop_
_entity.id
_entity.type
_entity.pdbx_description
1 polymer ?
#
loop_
_entity_poly.entity_id
_entity_poly.type
_entity_poly.pdbx_seq_one_letter_code
_entity_poly.pdbx_strand_id
1 'polypeptide(L)'
;DDYMHNLKIVDLTVKVDDRVILNKFNLEIKSGEIHAIMGPNGTGKSTLTKVIMGDDNYEIVSGQIYFDDKLLNELSVDERARLGIFLGMQLPIEIDGVTNADFLRTALRSQNNDEFNLFGFIKELDCATEKLKMDKDMIHRGVNKGFSGGERKKNEILQMYILKPKMIMLDEIDSGLDVD
;
A
#
# COMPACT_ATOMS: atom_id res chain seq x y z
N ASP A 1 -15.54 -5.23 18.64
CA ASP A 1 -14.13 -5.41 19.06
C ASP A 1 -13.31 -4.46 18.19
N ASP A 2 -12.85 -3.34 18.78
CA ASP A 2 -11.88 -2.46 18.15
C ASP A 2 -10.54 -3.20 18.09
N TYR A 3 -10.28 -3.87 16.98
CA TYR A 3 -8.96 -4.41 16.69
C TYR A 3 -7.99 -3.23 16.53
N MET A 4 -7.24 -2.95 17.58
CA MET A 4 -6.17 -1.95 17.52
C MET A 4 -4.99 -2.53 16.73
N HIS A 5 -4.85 -2.12 15.48
CA HIS A 5 -3.68 -2.47 14.68
C HIS A 5 -2.48 -1.65 15.13
N ASN A 6 -1.30 -2.27 15.10
CA ASN A 6 -0.05 -1.63 15.54
C ASN A 6 1.10 -2.01 14.61
N LEU A 7 1.81 -1.01 14.08
CA LEU A 7 3.11 -1.19 13.47
C LEU A 7 4.19 -0.80 14.47
N LYS A 8 5.14 -1.69 14.74
CA LYS A 8 6.27 -1.42 15.61
C LYS A 8 7.59 -1.78 14.94
N ILE A 9 8.51 -0.83 14.91
CA ILE A 9 9.86 -0.96 14.37
C ILE A 9 10.84 -0.76 15.52
N VAL A 10 11.76 -1.71 15.70
CA VAL A 10 12.73 -1.73 16.78
C VAL A 10 14.14 -1.84 16.23
N ASP A 11 14.96 -0.82 16.50
CA ASP A 11 16.40 -0.74 16.18
C ASP A 11 16.75 -1.17 14.72
N LEU A 12 15.89 -0.77 13.78
CA LEU A 12 15.99 -1.17 12.38
C LEU A 12 17.20 -0.53 11.69
N THR A 13 18.11 -1.35 11.21
CA THR A 13 19.24 -0.94 10.39
C THR A 13 19.11 -1.56 9.01
N VAL A 14 19.11 -0.71 7.97
CA VAL A 14 18.88 -1.11 6.57
C VAL A 14 20.01 -0.59 5.70
N LYS A 15 20.45 -1.44 4.76
CA LYS A 15 21.41 -1.12 3.70
C LYS A 15 20.79 -1.22 2.32
N VAL A 16 21.34 -0.42 1.40
CA VAL A 16 21.22 -0.61 -0.05
C VAL A 16 22.63 -0.67 -0.58
N ASP A 17 22.97 -1.74 -1.24
CA ASP A 17 24.36 -2.11 -1.56
C ASP A 17 25.21 -2.08 -0.27
N ASP A 18 26.33 -1.35 -0.25
CA ASP A 18 27.18 -1.21 0.95
C ASP A 18 26.84 0.01 1.83
N ARG A 19 25.77 0.74 1.51
CA ARG A 19 25.43 2.00 2.18
C ARG A 19 24.30 1.81 3.19
N VAL A 20 24.55 2.17 4.44
CA VAL A 20 23.53 2.24 5.49
C VAL A 20 22.61 3.44 5.23
N ILE A 21 21.31 3.19 5.06
CA ILE A 21 20.28 4.19 4.81
C ILE A 21 19.46 4.48 6.08
N LEU A 22 19.11 3.43 6.82
CA LEU A 22 18.48 3.55 8.14
C LEU A 22 19.41 2.95 9.18
N ASN A 23 19.58 3.64 10.31
CA ASN A 23 20.47 3.20 11.38
C ASN A 23 19.74 3.27 12.73
N LYS A 24 19.48 2.10 13.32
CA LYS A 24 18.76 1.93 14.60
C LYS A 24 17.46 2.73 14.66
N PHE A 25 16.71 2.70 13.57
CA PHE A 25 15.45 3.43 13.45
C PHE A 25 14.35 2.77 14.29
N ASN A 26 13.63 3.59 15.04
CA ASN A 26 12.52 3.16 15.88
C ASN A 26 11.25 3.94 15.53
N LEU A 27 10.13 3.25 15.45
CA LEU A 27 8.83 3.84 15.17
C LEU A 27 7.73 2.96 15.75
N GLU A 28 6.69 3.57 16.30
CA GLU A 28 5.47 2.89 16.68
C GLU A 28 4.28 3.71 16.17
N ILE A 29 3.34 3.04 15.47
CA ILE A 29 2.12 3.63 14.93
C ILE A 29 0.95 2.77 15.39
N LYS A 30 -0.02 3.38 16.08
CA LYS A 30 -1.22 2.71 16.56
C LYS A 30 -2.42 3.00 15.68
N SER A 31 -3.43 2.14 15.75
CA SER A 31 -4.69 2.34 15.05
C SER A 31 -5.27 3.73 15.32
N GLY A 32 -5.72 4.40 14.25
CA GLY A 32 -6.28 5.75 14.30
C GLY A 32 -5.24 6.87 14.28
N GLU A 33 -3.94 6.56 14.33
CA GLU A 33 -2.89 7.56 14.23
C GLU A 33 -2.49 7.83 12.77
N ILE A 34 -2.09 9.07 12.49
CA ILE A 34 -1.50 9.50 11.23
C ILE A 34 -0.11 10.03 11.53
N HIS A 35 0.91 9.39 10.96
CA HIS A 35 2.30 9.79 11.10
C HIS A 35 2.84 10.36 9.79
N ALA A 36 3.33 11.60 9.81
CA ALA A 36 4.03 12.22 8.69
C ALA A 36 5.54 12.11 8.90
N ILE A 37 6.22 11.40 7.99
CA ILE A 37 7.68 11.27 8.01
C ILE A 37 8.27 12.32 7.11
N MET A 38 8.94 13.30 7.70
CA MET A 38 9.54 14.42 6.98
C MET A 38 11.07 14.37 7.07
N GLY A 39 11.72 14.93 6.06
CA GLY A 39 13.17 15.04 6.01
C GLY A 39 13.66 15.40 4.60
N PRO A 40 14.92 15.80 4.42
CA PRO A 40 15.52 16.06 3.11
C PRO A 40 15.47 14.84 2.19
N ASN A 41 15.61 15.05 0.88
CA ASN A 41 15.71 13.94 -0.08
C ASN A 41 16.95 13.09 0.23
N GLY A 42 16.82 11.76 0.09
CA GLY A 42 17.90 10.82 0.36
C GLY A 42 18.09 10.42 1.84
N THR A 43 17.19 10.83 2.74
CA THR A 43 17.25 10.49 4.18
C THR A 43 16.56 9.17 4.52
N GLY A 44 16.06 8.42 3.54
CA GLY A 44 15.46 7.10 3.76
C GLY A 44 13.93 7.08 3.95
N LYS A 45 13.21 8.17 3.64
CA LYS A 45 11.73 8.20 3.75
C LYS A 45 11.07 7.10 2.91
N SER A 46 11.34 7.10 1.59
CA SER A 46 10.82 6.07 0.67
C SER A 46 11.45 4.69 0.92
N THR A 47 12.65 4.63 1.48
CA THR A 47 13.29 3.39 1.92
C THR A 47 12.43 2.71 2.99
N LEU A 48 11.96 3.46 3.97
CA LEU A 48 11.17 2.91 5.07
C LEU A 48 9.89 2.22 4.58
N THR A 49 9.14 2.86 3.69
CA THR A 49 7.90 2.27 3.13
C THR A 49 8.18 1.01 2.32
N LYS A 50 9.23 1.00 1.51
CA LYS A 50 9.65 -0.15 0.71
C LYS A 50 10.13 -1.31 1.57
N VAL A 51 10.91 -1.05 2.62
CA VAL A 51 11.36 -2.06 3.57
C VAL A 51 10.19 -2.69 4.33
N ILE A 52 9.21 -1.88 4.77
CA ILE A 52 8.01 -2.39 5.42
C ILE A 52 7.22 -3.29 4.46
N MET A 53 7.20 -2.98 3.15
CA MET A 53 6.56 -3.83 2.14
C MET A 53 7.39 -5.07 1.76
N GLY A 54 8.66 -5.13 2.11
CA GLY A 54 9.53 -6.28 1.81
C GLY A 54 10.17 -6.23 0.43
N ASP A 55 10.54 -5.04 -0.04
CA ASP A 55 11.30 -4.86 -1.28
C ASP A 55 12.72 -5.44 -1.13
N ASP A 56 13.05 -6.44 -1.96
CA ASP A 56 14.30 -7.21 -1.91
C ASP A 56 15.56 -6.38 -2.23
N ASN A 57 15.40 -5.17 -2.74
CA ASN A 57 16.53 -4.27 -2.96
C ASN A 57 17.11 -3.70 -1.65
N TYR A 58 16.45 -3.94 -0.53
CA TYR A 58 16.82 -3.41 0.78
C TYR A 58 17.17 -4.55 1.73
N GLU A 59 18.40 -4.54 2.25
CA GLU A 59 18.88 -5.52 3.22
C GLU A 59 18.63 -5.04 4.65
N ILE A 60 17.84 -5.80 5.41
CA ILE A 60 17.71 -5.59 6.87
C ILE A 60 18.94 -6.23 7.55
N VAL A 61 19.88 -5.40 7.99
CA VAL A 61 21.09 -5.85 8.67
C VAL A 61 20.82 -6.24 10.12
N SER A 62 19.95 -5.48 10.80
CA SER A 62 19.52 -5.73 12.17
C SER A 62 18.21 -5.03 12.48
N GLY A 63 17.58 -5.40 13.59
CA GLY A 63 16.30 -4.85 14.03
C GLY A 63 15.12 -5.64 13.51
N GLN A 64 13.92 -5.24 13.92
CA GLN A 64 12.71 -6.00 13.71
C GLN A 64 11.55 -5.07 13.35
N ILE A 65 10.68 -5.57 12.47
CA ILE A 65 9.42 -4.90 12.08
C ILE A 65 8.29 -5.83 12.46
N TYR A 66 7.36 -5.34 13.27
CA TYR A 66 6.17 -6.07 13.68
C TYR A 66 4.92 -5.36 13.18
N PHE A 67 3.94 -6.13 12.72
CA PHE A 67 2.59 -5.67 12.46
C PHE A 67 1.60 -6.62 13.15
N ASP A 68 0.80 -6.10 14.08
CA ASP A 68 -0.10 -6.89 14.93
C ASP A 68 0.61 -8.09 15.57
N ASP A 69 1.77 -7.86 16.22
CA ASP A 69 2.64 -8.86 16.84
C ASP A 69 3.26 -9.90 15.88
N LYS A 70 3.02 -9.80 14.58
CA LYS A 70 3.68 -10.64 13.57
C LYS A 70 4.97 -10.00 13.09
N LEU A 71 6.06 -10.77 13.13
CA LEU A 71 7.34 -10.35 12.58
C LEU A 71 7.28 -10.32 11.06
N LEU A 72 7.49 -9.14 10.46
CA LEU A 72 7.45 -8.96 9.00
C LEU A 72 8.75 -9.34 8.29
N ASN A 73 9.88 -9.36 9.01
CA ASN A 73 11.20 -9.51 8.39
C ASN A 73 11.31 -10.71 7.43
N GLU A 74 10.65 -11.81 7.76
CA GLU A 74 10.71 -13.06 6.99
C GLU A 74 9.51 -13.26 6.04
N LEU A 75 8.54 -12.35 6.07
CA LEU A 75 7.35 -12.44 5.23
C LEU A 75 7.60 -11.85 3.85
N SER A 76 7.11 -12.53 2.82
CA SER A 76 7.09 -12.04 1.44
C SER A 76 6.16 -10.83 1.26
N VAL A 77 6.32 -10.12 0.15
CA VAL A 77 5.49 -8.93 -0.20
C VAL A 77 3.99 -9.28 -0.20
N ASP A 78 3.62 -10.42 -0.78
CA ASP A 78 2.23 -10.86 -0.86
C ASP A 78 1.66 -11.29 0.50
N GLU A 79 2.46 -11.87 1.38
CA GLU A 79 2.06 -12.18 2.76
C GLU A 79 1.80 -10.90 3.56
N ARG A 80 2.65 -9.88 3.42
CA ARG A 80 2.46 -8.58 4.06
C ARG A 80 1.20 -7.86 3.53
N ALA A 81 0.97 -7.92 2.22
CA ALA A 81 -0.24 -7.38 1.62
C ALA A 81 -1.51 -8.08 2.14
N ARG A 82 -1.49 -9.41 2.31
CA ARG A 82 -2.60 -10.18 2.91
C ARG A 82 -2.86 -9.82 4.37
N LEU A 83 -1.87 -9.35 5.11
CA LEU A 83 -2.07 -8.82 6.47
C LEU A 83 -2.85 -7.49 6.47
N GLY A 84 -3.01 -6.86 5.31
CA GLY A 84 -3.73 -5.59 5.15
C GLY A 84 -2.82 -4.36 5.12
N ILE A 85 -1.54 -4.53 4.82
CA ILE A 85 -0.61 -3.42 4.61
C ILE A 85 -0.70 -2.98 3.14
N PHE A 86 -0.94 -1.69 2.89
CA PHE A 86 -1.06 -1.10 1.57
C PHE A 86 -0.02 0.01 1.36
N LEU A 87 0.62 0.01 0.20
CA LEU A 87 1.53 1.07 -0.22
C LEU A 87 0.96 1.79 -1.45
N GLY A 88 0.60 3.07 -1.29
CA GLY A 88 0.33 3.98 -2.40
C GLY A 88 1.66 4.49 -2.95
N MET A 89 1.92 4.24 -4.23
CA MET A 89 3.17 4.57 -4.88
C MET A 89 3.09 5.93 -5.58
N GLN A 90 4.21 6.64 -5.63
CA GLN A 90 4.32 7.90 -6.39
C GLN A 90 3.98 7.68 -7.89
N LEU A 91 4.45 6.59 -8.46
CA LEU A 91 4.14 6.16 -9.83
C LEU A 91 3.55 4.75 -9.80
N PRO A 92 2.21 4.63 -9.79
CA PRO A 92 1.56 3.32 -9.82
C PRO A 92 1.92 2.53 -11.07
N ILE A 93 2.23 1.24 -10.86
CA ILE A 93 2.65 0.34 -11.94
C ILE A 93 1.47 0.06 -12.88
N GLU A 94 1.75 0.01 -14.18
CA GLU A 94 0.81 -0.46 -15.20
C GLU A 94 0.89 -1.98 -15.29
N ILE A 95 -0.27 -2.65 -15.32
CA ILE A 95 -0.35 -4.10 -15.49
C ILE A 95 -1.11 -4.40 -16.78
N ASP A 96 -0.40 -4.95 -17.75
CA ASP A 96 -1.00 -5.35 -19.04
C ASP A 96 -1.82 -6.64 -18.88
N GLY A 97 -2.97 -6.67 -19.55
CA GLY A 97 -3.82 -7.86 -19.60
C GLY A 97 -4.64 -8.16 -18.36
N VAL A 98 -4.53 -7.35 -17.31
CA VAL A 98 -5.34 -7.47 -16.08
C VAL A 98 -6.18 -6.21 -15.91
N THR A 99 -7.51 -6.35 -15.90
CA THR A 99 -8.40 -5.21 -15.65
C THR A 99 -8.38 -4.80 -14.18
N ASN A 100 -8.74 -3.54 -13.89
CA ASN A 100 -8.89 -3.07 -12.50
C ASN A 100 -9.88 -3.94 -11.71
N ALA A 101 -11.00 -4.32 -12.32
CA ALA A 101 -12.00 -5.18 -11.69
C ALA A 101 -11.43 -6.58 -11.37
N ASP A 102 -10.69 -7.19 -12.30
CA ASP A 102 -10.06 -8.50 -12.08
C ASP A 102 -8.97 -8.46 -11.01
N PHE A 103 -8.16 -7.40 -11.02
CA PHE A 103 -7.14 -7.16 -9.99
C PHE A 103 -7.77 -7.08 -8.60
N LEU A 104 -8.76 -6.20 -8.41
CA LEU A 104 -9.45 -6.02 -7.13
C LEU A 104 -10.15 -7.28 -6.66
N ARG A 105 -10.83 -7.99 -7.57
CA ARG A 105 -11.50 -9.27 -7.29
C ARG A 105 -10.50 -10.32 -6.79
N THR A 106 -9.36 -10.43 -7.47
CA THR A 106 -8.32 -11.41 -7.12
C THR A 106 -7.70 -11.08 -5.76
N ALA A 107 -7.40 -9.80 -5.53
CA ALA A 107 -6.84 -9.33 -4.25
C ALA A 107 -7.80 -9.61 -3.08
N LEU A 108 -9.10 -9.29 -3.21
CA LEU A 108 -10.10 -9.57 -2.18
C LEU A 108 -10.25 -11.08 -1.89
N ARG A 109 -10.23 -11.91 -2.94
CA ARG A 109 -10.26 -13.36 -2.76
C ARG A 109 -9.06 -13.88 -1.96
N SER A 110 -7.87 -13.33 -2.24
CA SER A 110 -6.65 -13.67 -1.52
C SER A 110 -6.68 -13.26 -0.04
N GLN A 111 -7.42 -12.21 0.31
CA GLN A 111 -7.58 -11.75 1.69
C GLN A 111 -8.62 -12.55 2.49
N ASN A 112 -9.72 -13.00 1.84
CA ASN A 112 -10.93 -13.50 2.51
C ASN A 112 -11.10 -15.03 2.49
N ASN A 113 -10.07 -15.81 2.15
CA ASN A 113 -10.07 -17.27 2.23
C ASN A 113 -11.42 -17.92 1.87
N ASP A 114 -11.89 -17.76 0.61
CA ASP A 114 -13.09 -18.37 0.03
C ASP A 114 -14.48 -17.80 0.40
N GLU A 115 -14.62 -16.86 1.30
CA GLU A 115 -15.91 -16.18 1.56
C GLU A 115 -16.14 -14.96 0.63
N PHE A 116 -15.80 -15.09 -0.65
CA PHE A 116 -15.95 -13.99 -1.60
C PHE A 116 -17.37 -13.90 -2.17
N ASN A 117 -18.06 -12.79 -1.89
CA ASN A 117 -19.38 -12.48 -2.44
C ASN A 117 -19.27 -11.62 -3.70
N LEU A 118 -19.44 -12.24 -4.87
CA LEU A 118 -19.35 -11.55 -6.17
C LEU A 118 -20.38 -10.42 -6.32
N PHE A 119 -21.64 -10.61 -5.91
CA PHE A 119 -22.67 -9.59 -6.02
C PHE A 119 -22.39 -8.39 -5.10
N GLY A 120 -21.94 -8.68 -3.88
CA GLY A 120 -21.50 -7.65 -2.95
C GLY A 120 -20.34 -6.82 -3.51
N PHE A 121 -19.34 -7.48 -4.09
CA PHE A 121 -18.21 -6.84 -4.73
C PHE A 121 -18.62 -5.92 -5.89
N ILE A 122 -19.46 -6.39 -6.82
CA ILE A 122 -19.93 -5.57 -7.95
C ILE A 122 -20.66 -4.31 -7.45
N LYS A 123 -21.57 -4.48 -6.49
CA LYS A 123 -22.30 -3.35 -5.91
C LYS A 123 -21.40 -2.35 -5.22
N GLU A 124 -20.39 -2.82 -4.48
CA GLU A 124 -19.43 -1.96 -3.78
C GLU A 124 -18.53 -1.22 -4.77
N LEU A 125 -18.09 -1.91 -5.83
CA LEU A 125 -17.28 -1.32 -6.90
C LEU A 125 -18.05 -0.22 -7.64
N ASP A 126 -19.30 -0.45 -8.01
CA ASP A 126 -20.16 0.54 -8.64
C ASP A 126 -20.36 1.77 -7.73
N CYS A 127 -20.66 1.55 -6.46
CA CYS A 127 -20.82 2.64 -5.50
C CYS A 127 -19.52 3.45 -5.31
N ALA A 128 -18.37 2.79 -5.26
CA ALA A 128 -17.08 3.45 -5.10
C ALA A 128 -16.71 4.29 -6.34
N THR A 129 -16.89 3.75 -7.55
CA THR A 129 -16.62 4.47 -8.80
C THR A 129 -17.52 5.72 -8.94
N GLU A 130 -18.79 5.62 -8.55
CA GLU A 130 -19.71 6.75 -8.56
C GLU A 130 -19.29 7.84 -7.56
N LYS A 131 -18.95 7.47 -6.31
CA LYS A 131 -18.44 8.41 -5.29
C LYS A 131 -17.17 9.13 -5.72
N LEU A 132 -16.26 8.43 -6.38
CA LEU A 132 -14.99 8.98 -6.87
C LEU A 132 -15.14 9.74 -8.19
N LYS A 133 -16.35 9.78 -8.76
CA LYS A 133 -16.61 10.37 -10.09
C LYS A 133 -15.64 9.82 -11.13
N MET A 134 -15.45 8.50 -11.13
CA MET A 134 -14.66 7.79 -12.11
C MET A 134 -15.51 7.41 -13.32
N ASP A 135 -14.89 7.39 -14.50
CA ASP A 135 -15.51 6.80 -15.67
C ASP A 135 -15.69 5.29 -15.45
N LYS A 136 -16.89 4.77 -15.71
CA LYS A 136 -17.19 3.36 -15.53
C LYS A 136 -16.32 2.44 -16.38
N ASP A 137 -15.84 2.92 -17.52
CA ASP A 137 -14.95 2.15 -18.38
C ASP A 137 -13.58 1.90 -17.74
N MET A 138 -13.17 2.73 -16.77
CA MET A 138 -11.86 2.58 -16.11
C MET A 138 -11.73 1.25 -15.35
N ILE A 139 -12.82 0.70 -14.81
CA ILE A 139 -12.78 -0.60 -14.12
C ILE A 139 -12.53 -1.77 -15.08
N HIS A 140 -12.85 -1.60 -16.37
CA HIS A 140 -12.67 -2.61 -17.41
C HIS A 140 -11.34 -2.44 -18.17
N ARG A 141 -10.63 -1.34 -17.95
CA ARG A 141 -9.30 -1.10 -18.54
C ARG A 141 -8.21 -1.78 -17.72
N GLY A 142 -7.07 -2.03 -18.35
CA GLY A 142 -5.88 -2.54 -17.67
C GLY A 142 -5.47 -1.62 -16.51
N VAL A 143 -4.94 -2.20 -15.44
CA VAL A 143 -4.55 -1.46 -14.23
C VAL A 143 -3.59 -0.33 -14.60
N ASN A 144 -4.00 0.91 -14.37
CA ASN A 144 -3.29 2.15 -14.66
C ASN A 144 -2.89 2.37 -16.13
N LYS A 145 -3.29 1.49 -17.06
CA LYS A 145 -2.89 1.56 -18.46
C LYS A 145 -3.51 2.74 -19.17
N GLY A 146 -2.66 3.67 -19.61
CA GLY A 146 -3.08 4.90 -20.30
C GLY A 146 -3.92 5.84 -19.43
N PHE A 147 -3.80 5.75 -18.11
CA PHE A 147 -4.44 6.67 -17.17
C PHE A 147 -3.64 7.95 -17.05
N SER A 148 -4.34 9.09 -17.02
CA SER A 148 -3.75 10.36 -16.61
C SER A 148 -3.31 10.33 -15.15
N GLY A 149 -2.51 11.28 -14.69
CA GLY A 149 -2.10 11.38 -13.30
C GLY A 149 -3.28 11.41 -12.33
N GLY A 150 -4.31 12.20 -12.64
CA GLY A 150 -5.53 12.28 -11.84
C GLY A 150 -6.32 10.96 -11.81
N GLU A 151 -6.42 10.26 -12.93
CA GLU A 151 -7.08 8.96 -13.02
C GLU A 151 -6.33 7.88 -12.23
N ARG A 152 -4.99 7.88 -12.26
CA ARG A 152 -4.16 6.99 -11.44
C ARG A 152 -4.41 7.20 -9.94
N LYS A 153 -4.47 8.47 -9.50
CA LYS A 153 -4.79 8.81 -8.11
C LYS A 153 -6.18 8.32 -7.70
N LYS A 154 -7.19 8.53 -8.55
CA LYS A 154 -8.54 8.00 -8.30
C LYS A 154 -8.54 6.47 -8.22
N ASN A 155 -7.76 5.81 -9.07
CA ASN A 155 -7.64 4.34 -9.06
C ASN A 155 -6.98 3.83 -7.77
N GLU A 156 -5.96 4.50 -7.25
CA GLU A 156 -5.38 4.17 -5.93
C GLU A 156 -6.41 4.32 -4.80
N ILE A 157 -7.17 5.41 -4.80
CA ILE A 157 -8.23 5.62 -3.81
C ILE A 157 -9.32 4.53 -3.93
N LEU A 158 -9.67 4.13 -5.16
CA LEU A 158 -10.58 3.02 -5.41
C LEU A 158 -10.05 1.72 -4.81
N GLN A 159 -8.77 1.41 -5.01
CA GLN A 159 -8.13 0.23 -4.43
C GLN A 159 -8.19 0.26 -2.89
N MET A 160 -7.85 1.38 -2.27
CA MET A 160 -7.95 1.54 -0.81
C MET A 160 -9.40 1.38 -0.31
N TYR A 161 -10.36 1.94 -1.03
CA TYR A 161 -11.78 1.85 -0.66
C TYR A 161 -12.32 0.41 -0.71
N ILE A 162 -11.93 -0.35 -1.72
CA ILE A 162 -12.38 -1.73 -1.93
C ILE A 162 -11.62 -2.72 -1.05
N LEU A 163 -10.30 -2.59 -0.96
CA LEU A 163 -9.44 -3.54 -0.22
C LEU A 163 -9.46 -3.30 1.30
N LYS A 164 -9.88 -2.11 1.74
CA LYS A 164 -9.98 -1.72 3.17
C LYS A 164 -8.74 -2.10 3.97
N PRO A 165 -7.55 -1.63 3.58
CA PRO A 165 -6.33 -1.99 4.27
C PRO A 165 -6.35 -1.53 5.73
N LYS A 166 -5.69 -2.29 6.59
CA LYS A 166 -5.53 -1.99 8.02
C LYS A 166 -4.48 -0.92 8.24
N MET A 167 -3.50 -0.85 7.36
CA MET A 167 -2.44 0.15 7.34
C MET A 167 -2.22 0.66 5.93
N ILE A 168 -2.10 1.98 5.79
CA ILE A 168 -1.83 2.65 4.52
C ILE A 168 -0.55 3.44 4.66
N MET A 169 0.40 3.20 3.78
CA MET A 169 1.60 4.01 3.60
C MET A 169 1.49 4.75 2.29
N LEU A 170 1.76 6.06 2.31
CA LEU A 170 1.63 6.93 1.15
C LEU A 170 2.99 7.61 0.91
N ASP A 171 3.59 7.35 -0.26
CA ASP A 171 4.87 7.95 -0.66
C ASP A 171 4.61 9.06 -1.69
N GLU A 172 4.86 10.32 -1.31
CA GLU A 172 4.77 11.54 -2.15
C GLU A 172 3.50 11.66 -3.02
N ILE A 173 2.32 11.48 -2.42
CA ILE A 173 1.02 11.53 -3.14
C ILE A 173 0.74 12.88 -3.77
N ASP A 174 1.30 13.94 -3.23
CA ASP A 174 1.09 15.34 -3.62
C ASP A 174 2.00 15.81 -4.76
N SER A 175 2.99 15.02 -5.17
CA SER A 175 3.79 15.35 -6.34
C SER A 175 2.96 15.25 -7.61
N GLY A 176 2.45 16.39 -8.10
CA GLY A 176 1.63 16.51 -9.32
C GLY A 176 0.15 16.81 -9.10
N LEU A 177 -0.25 17.19 -7.89
CA LEU A 177 -1.50 17.93 -7.68
C LEU A 177 -1.20 19.41 -7.96
N ASP A 178 -1.80 19.95 -9.03
CA ASP A 178 -1.89 21.40 -9.20
C ASP A 178 -2.72 21.93 -8.01
N VAL A 179 -2.13 22.86 -7.28
CA VAL A 179 -2.80 23.58 -6.20
C VAL A 179 -3.57 24.72 -6.88
N ASP A 180 -4.78 24.46 -7.35
CA ASP A 180 -5.77 25.48 -7.67
C ASP A 180 -6.76 25.63 -6.51
#